data_dcf5e05c0764ca5914fe7b1b5c750cd0
#
_entry.id   dcf5e05c0764ca5914fe7b1b5c750cd0
#
_cell.length_a   1.000
_cell.length_b   1.000
_cell.length_c   1.000
_cell.angle_alpha   90.00
_cell.angle_beta   90.00
_cell.angle_gamma   90.00
#
_symmetry.space_group_name_H-M   'P 1'
#
loop_
_entity.id
_entity.type
_entity.pdbx_description
1 polymer ?
#
loop_
_entity_poly.entity_id
_entity_poly.type
_entity_poly.pdbx_seq_one_letter_code
_entity_poly.pdbx_strand_id
1 'polypeptide(L)'
;MTRRDLQGEMKKQGRPWCIGKAFDHSAPIGPITPLAQAGDVNNAEISLQVNGSDRQRSNVNKLIWNVAETIEHLSAAWELQPGDLIYTGTPEGV
;
A
#
# COMPACT_ATOMS: atom_id res chain seq x y z
N MET A 1 7.19 1.09 1.61
CA MET A 1 8.38 0.17 1.42
C MET A 1 8.37 -0.89 2.50
N THR A 2 9.09 -2.01 2.30
CA THR A 2 9.21 -3.09 3.30
C THR A 2 10.65 -3.61 3.33
N ARG A 3 11.20 -3.73 4.53
CA ARG A 3 12.45 -4.49 4.76
C ARG A 3 12.08 -5.96 4.94
N ARG A 4 12.12 -6.72 3.85
CA ARG A 4 11.62 -8.10 3.81
C ARG A 4 12.38 -9.08 4.70
N ASP A 5 13.68 -8.86 4.90
CA ASP A 5 14.54 -9.60 5.81
C ASP A 5 14.04 -9.46 7.26
N LEU A 6 13.86 -8.22 7.74
CA LEU A 6 13.37 -7.95 9.09
C LEU A 6 11.93 -8.44 9.29
N GLN A 7 11.05 -8.23 8.31
CA GLN A 7 9.70 -8.78 8.37
C GLN A 7 9.71 -10.30 8.49
N GLY A 8 10.55 -10.98 7.69
CA GLY A 8 10.69 -12.42 7.70
C GLY A 8 11.19 -12.95 9.04
N GLU A 9 12.15 -12.26 9.66
CA GLU A 9 12.63 -12.60 10.99
C GLU A 9 11.54 -12.45 12.06
N MET A 10 10.81 -11.33 12.06
CA MET A 10 9.71 -11.09 12.99
C MET A 10 8.60 -12.12 12.82
N LYS A 11 8.27 -12.47 11.58
CA LYS A 11 7.28 -13.53 11.28
C LYS A 11 7.66 -14.87 11.88
N LYS A 12 8.93 -15.29 11.75
CA LYS A 12 9.43 -16.55 12.34
C LYS A 12 9.32 -16.57 13.84
N GLN A 13 9.47 -15.41 14.51
CA GLN A 13 9.43 -15.27 15.95
C GLN A 13 8.04 -14.95 16.51
N GLY A 14 7.01 -14.84 15.66
CA GLY A 14 5.67 -14.43 16.07
C GLY A 14 5.59 -13.01 16.62
N ARG A 15 6.50 -12.12 16.21
CA ARG A 15 6.59 -10.73 16.67
C ARG A 15 5.90 -9.76 15.70
N PRO A 16 5.50 -8.56 16.17
CA PRO A 16 4.98 -7.50 15.30
C PRO A 16 5.99 -7.12 14.19
N TRP A 17 5.48 -6.79 13.00
CA TRP A 17 6.31 -6.49 11.83
C TRP A 17 6.74 -5.02 11.71
N CYS A 18 6.43 -4.22 12.72
CA CYS A 18 6.64 -2.75 12.67
C CYS A 18 8.05 -2.37 12.25
N ILE A 19 9.08 -3.06 12.75
CA ILE A 19 10.49 -2.77 12.41
C ILE A 19 10.78 -2.93 10.90
N GLY A 20 10.05 -3.80 10.23
CA GLY A 20 10.16 -4.01 8.79
C GLY A 20 9.24 -3.12 7.94
N LYS A 21 8.32 -2.38 8.58
CA LYS A 21 7.28 -1.58 7.92
C LYS A 21 7.36 -0.09 8.25
N ALA A 22 7.56 0.26 9.53
CA ALA A 22 7.51 1.61 10.05
C ALA A 22 8.93 2.11 10.38
N PHE A 23 9.71 2.41 9.36
CA PHE A 23 11.06 2.95 9.46
C PHE A 23 11.16 4.25 8.66
N ASP A 24 12.22 5.03 8.90
CA ASP A 24 12.44 6.30 8.21
C ASP A 24 12.40 6.11 6.68
N HIS A 25 11.67 6.99 6.00
CA HIS A 25 11.46 6.94 4.55
C HIS A 25 10.71 5.70 4.03
N SER A 26 9.99 4.98 4.88
CA SER A 26 9.23 3.77 4.48
C SER A 26 7.98 4.08 3.67
N ALA A 27 7.45 5.30 3.79
CA ALA A 27 6.21 5.75 3.15
C ALA A 27 6.50 6.94 2.20
N PRO A 28 7.17 6.72 1.05
CA PRO A 28 7.40 7.78 0.08
C PRO A 28 6.06 8.27 -0.48
N ILE A 29 5.95 9.58 -0.70
CA ILE A 29 4.78 10.23 -1.27
C ILE A 29 5.21 11.15 -2.42
N GLY A 30 4.48 11.09 -3.52
CA GLY A 30 4.59 12.02 -4.64
C GLY A 30 3.47 13.06 -4.61
N PRO A 31 3.33 13.87 -5.66
CA PRO A 31 2.20 14.77 -5.83
C PRO A 31 0.88 14.01 -5.79
N ILE A 32 -0.14 14.62 -5.15
CA ILE A 32 -1.48 14.04 -5.09
C ILE A 32 -2.26 14.44 -6.34
N THR A 33 -2.80 13.45 -7.05
CA THR A 33 -3.69 13.67 -8.18
C THR A 33 -5.14 13.71 -7.69
N PRO A 34 -5.90 14.78 -7.97
CA PRO A 34 -7.32 14.83 -7.64
C PRO A 34 -8.09 13.67 -8.25
N LEU A 35 -9.08 13.13 -7.53
CA LEU A 35 -9.86 11.96 -7.96
C LEU A 35 -10.48 12.14 -9.35
N ALA A 36 -10.99 13.34 -9.66
CA ALA A 36 -11.56 13.66 -10.98
C ALA A 36 -10.56 13.50 -12.15
N GLN A 37 -9.25 13.47 -11.86
CA GLN A 37 -8.17 13.33 -12.83
C GLN A 37 -7.49 11.95 -12.75
N ALA A 38 -7.74 11.20 -11.70
CA ALA A 38 -7.03 9.94 -11.43
C ALA A 38 -7.57 8.75 -12.27
N GLY A 39 -8.73 8.89 -12.89
CA GLY A 39 -9.40 7.80 -13.59
C GLY A 39 -10.09 6.81 -12.64
N ASP A 40 -10.25 5.57 -13.06
CA ASP A 40 -10.89 4.54 -12.25
C ASP A 40 -9.91 3.93 -11.25
N VAL A 41 -9.97 4.39 -10.01
CA VAL A 41 -9.11 3.92 -8.92
C VAL A 41 -9.42 2.49 -8.46
N ASN A 42 -10.51 1.89 -8.93
CA ASN A 42 -10.87 0.50 -8.62
C ASN A 42 -10.48 -0.48 -9.74
N ASN A 43 -10.08 0.03 -10.91
CA ASN A 43 -9.70 -0.79 -12.05
C ASN A 43 -8.58 -0.12 -12.86
N ALA A 44 -7.39 -0.06 -12.30
CA ALA A 44 -6.21 0.51 -12.91
C ALA A 44 -5.02 -0.44 -12.82
N GLU A 45 -4.15 -0.41 -13.81
CA GLU A 45 -2.89 -1.14 -13.74
C GLU A 45 -2.00 -0.54 -12.64
N ILE A 46 -1.37 -1.41 -11.86
CA ILE A 46 -0.28 -1.08 -10.96
C ILE A 46 0.97 -1.82 -11.40
N SER A 47 2.08 -1.11 -11.55
CA SER A 47 3.36 -1.67 -11.97
C SER A 47 4.51 -1.10 -11.15
N LEU A 48 5.57 -1.89 -11.02
CA LEU A 48 6.82 -1.51 -10.38
C LEU A 48 7.98 -1.99 -11.24
N GLN A 49 8.90 -1.09 -11.48
CA GLN A 49 10.17 -1.42 -12.13
C GLN A 49 11.34 -1.12 -11.20
N VAL A 50 12.38 -1.93 -11.28
CA VAL A 50 13.66 -1.71 -10.61
C VAL A 50 14.77 -1.84 -11.64
N ASN A 51 15.55 -0.78 -11.81
CA ASN A 51 16.62 -0.72 -12.82
C ASN A 51 16.14 -1.09 -14.24
N GLY A 52 14.94 -0.62 -14.61
CA GLY A 52 14.34 -0.85 -15.91
C GLY A 52 13.72 -2.25 -16.12
N SER A 53 13.74 -3.11 -15.11
CA SER A 53 13.12 -4.44 -15.17
C SER A 53 11.81 -4.46 -14.38
N ASP A 54 10.76 -4.99 -14.97
CA ASP A 54 9.47 -5.18 -14.29
C ASP A 54 9.65 -6.13 -13.10
N ARG A 55 9.19 -5.70 -11.93
CA ARG A 55 9.15 -6.49 -10.69
C ARG A 55 7.73 -6.82 -10.27
N GLN A 56 6.79 -5.96 -10.63
CA GLN A 56 5.38 -6.20 -10.41
C GLN A 56 4.58 -5.59 -11.56
N ARG A 57 3.57 -6.31 -11.99
CA ARG A 57 2.53 -5.81 -12.90
C ARG A 57 1.23 -6.51 -12.57
N SER A 58 0.23 -5.77 -12.18
CA SER A 58 -1.07 -6.29 -11.76
C SER A 58 -2.16 -5.22 -11.95
N ASN A 59 -3.35 -5.47 -11.42
CA ASN A 59 -4.46 -4.53 -11.44
C ASN A 59 -4.98 -4.32 -10.01
N VAL A 60 -5.32 -3.10 -9.66
CA VAL A 60 -5.82 -2.74 -8.31
C VAL A 60 -7.14 -3.46 -7.97
N ASN A 61 -7.91 -3.91 -8.96
CA ASN A 61 -9.13 -4.70 -8.74
C ASN A 61 -8.87 -6.09 -8.12
N LYS A 62 -7.62 -6.52 -8.03
CA LYS A 62 -7.20 -7.74 -7.34
C LYS A 62 -6.86 -7.54 -5.87
N LEU A 63 -6.98 -6.33 -5.35
CA LEU A 63 -6.92 -6.10 -3.90
C LEU A 63 -8.09 -6.82 -3.23
N ILE A 64 -7.87 -7.32 -2.01
CA ILE A 64 -8.91 -7.99 -1.20
C ILE A 64 -10.04 -7.00 -0.89
N TRP A 65 -9.70 -5.78 -0.52
CA TRP A 65 -10.65 -4.68 -0.29
C TRP A 65 -10.41 -3.57 -1.32
N ASN A 66 -11.50 -3.03 -1.86
CA ASN A 66 -11.45 -1.82 -2.67
C ASN A 66 -11.23 -0.58 -1.78
N VAL A 67 -11.11 0.60 -2.40
CA VAL A 67 -10.84 1.85 -1.67
C VAL A 67 -11.94 2.17 -0.66
N ALA A 68 -13.22 2.01 -1.04
CA ALA A 68 -14.35 2.31 -0.15
C ALA A 68 -14.38 1.36 1.05
N GLU A 69 -14.21 0.07 0.84
CA GLU A 69 -14.13 -0.93 1.91
C GLU A 69 -12.94 -0.67 2.84
N THR A 70 -11.79 -0.28 2.31
CA THR A 70 -10.62 0.09 3.10
C THR A 70 -10.94 1.29 4.01
N ILE A 71 -11.59 2.32 3.50
CA ILE A 71 -12.00 3.50 4.28
C ILE A 71 -13.01 3.10 5.36
N GLU A 72 -14.00 2.27 5.02
CA GLU A 72 -15.00 1.77 5.97
C GLU A 72 -14.33 1.06 7.16
N HIS A 73 -13.41 0.12 6.88
CA HIS A 73 -12.70 -0.59 7.94
C HIS A 73 -11.83 0.32 8.81
N LEU A 74 -11.12 1.27 8.20
CA LEU A 74 -10.28 2.21 8.95
C LEU A 74 -11.13 3.13 9.82
N SER A 75 -12.25 3.65 9.31
CA SER A 75 -13.12 4.57 10.03
C SER A 75 -13.82 3.93 11.23
N ALA A 76 -13.91 2.62 11.28
CA ALA A 76 -14.41 1.90 12.45
C ALA A 76 -13.45 1.98 13.66
N ALA A 77 -12.14 2.20 13.41
CA ALA A 77 -11.12 2.23 14.44
C ALA A 77 -10.49 3.62 14.66
N TRP A 78 -10.50 4.46 13.64
CA TRP A 78 -9.91 5.81 13.66
C TRP A 78 -10.87 6.86 13.12
N GLU A 79 -10.84 8.04 13.72
CA GLU A 79 -11.48 9.23 13.16
C GLU A 79 -10.61 9.78 12.03
N LEU A 80 -11.01 9.48 10.77
CA LEU A 80 -10.28 9.96 9.60
C LEU A 80 -10.49 11.45 9.38
N GLN A 81 -9.40 12.17 9.09
CA GLN A 81 -9.40 13.61 8.90
C GLN A 81 -8.94 14.00 7.48
N PRO A 82 -9.36 15.16 6.96
CA PRO A 82 -8.77 15.71 5.74
C PRO A 82 -7.25 15.82 5.87
N GLY A 83 -6.52 15.30 4.89
CA GLY A 83 -5.05 15.25 4.90
C GLY A 83 -4.46 13.91 5.35
N ASP A 84 -5.27 13.00 5.88
CA ASP A 84 -4.82 11.65 6.18
C ASP A 84 -4.39 10.90 4.90
N LEU A 85 -3.29 10.17 4.98
CA LEU A 85 -2.78 9.35 3.90
C LEU A 85 -3.04 7.88 4.18
N ILE A 86 -3.70 7.21 3.25
CA ILE A 86 -3.99 5.78 3.33
C ILE A 86 -3.15 5.03 2.30
N TYR A 87 -2.27 4.14 2.78
CA TYR A 87 -1.48 3.25 1.95
C TYR A 87 -2.20 1.90 1.86
N THR A 88 -2.81 1.63 0.73
CA THR A 88 -3.67 0.44 0.52
C THR A 88 -2.90 -0.86 0.32
N GLY A 89 -1.56 -0.79 0.30
CA GLY A 89 -0.75 -1.93 -0.12
C GLY A 89 -0.84 -2.17 -1.62
N THR A 90 -0.65 -3.40 -2.03
CA THR A 90 -0.55 -3.78 -3.43
C THR A 90 -1.10 -5.19 -3.62
N PRO A 91 -1.66 -5.53 -4.81
CA PRO A 91 -2.03 -6.90 -5.14
C PRO A 91 -0.79 -7.81 -5.26
N GLU A 92 -0.96 -9.00 -5.78
CA GLU A 92 0.12 -9.98 -5.96
C GLU A 92 1.31 -9.44 -6.77
N GLY A 93 2.48 -10.10 -6.63
CA GLY A 93 3.68 -9.82 -7.44
C GLY A 93 4.78 -9.05 -6.72
N VAL A 94 4.65 -8.82 -5.42
CA VAL A 94 5.72 -8.19 -4.61
C VAL A 94 6.69 -9.21 -4.06
#